data_94320399d8f899200b4b9777b539eab7
#
_entry.id   94320399d8f899200b4b9777b539eab7
#
_cell.length_a   1.000
_cell.length_b   1.000
_cell.length_c   1.000
_cell.angle_alpha   90.00
_cell.angle_beta   90.00
_cell.angle_gamma   90.00
#
_symmetry.space_group_name_H-M   'P 1'
#
loop_
_entity.id
_entity.type
_entity.pdbx_description
1 polymer ?
#
loop_
_entity_poly.entity_id
_entity_poly.type
_entity_poly.pdbx_seq_one_letter_code
_entity_poly.pdbx_strand_id
1 'polypeptide(L)'
;QGKIYNRLVVPDNLHILGTMNSTDRSVGTIDLALRRRFIWMEMNPHNETDLRTELEAERGAISEELDIVIERYADINAILESEVGPDARLGHSYFFSRNSTPEDIARALLTQLAEIAATFNISSGVLEKIGSINGLSVKMVGQRLGSRPRVVGSWSGPGLPSAPKPAGQIPWLEVTSGE
;
A
#
# COMPACT_ATOMS: atom_id res chain seq x y z
N GLN A 1 16.54 -17.22 55.36
CA GLN A 1 15.66 -16.63 54.33
C GLN A 1 16.48 -16.45 53.05
N GLY A 2 16.33 -17.38 52.08
CA GLY A 2 17.02 -17.31 50.80
C GLY A 2 16.40 -16.19 49.93
N LYS A 3 17.20 -15.22 49.49
CA LYS A 3 16.82 -14.24 48.51
C LYS A 3 16.70 -14.94 47.16
N ILE A 4 15.50 -15.06 46.60
CA ILE A 4 15.26 -15.51 45.25
C ILE A 4 15.66 -14.36 44.32
N TYR A 5 16.77 -14.47 43.65
CA TYR A 5 17.15 -13.55 42.58
C TYR A 5 16.54 -14.04 41.27
N ASN A 6 15.51 -13.38 40.80
CA ASN A 6 15.05 -13.59 39.43
C ASN A 6 16.09 -13.02 38.47
N ARG A 7 17.03 -13.87 38.04
CA ARG A 7 17.95 -13.52 36.95
C ARG A 7 17.29 -13.78 35.63
N LEU A 8 17.09 -12.75 34.82
CA LEU A 8 16.81 -12.91 33.41
C LEU A 8 18.16 -13.27 32.74
N VAL A 9 18.25 -14.48 32.22
CA VAL A 9 19.41 -14.93 31.43
C VAL A 9 19.02 -14.92 29.98
N VAL A 10 19.72 -14.13 29.18
CA VAL A 10 19.57 -14.09 27.73
C VAL A 10 20.66 -14.97 27.14
N PRO A 11 20.32 -16.09 26.45
CA PRO A 11 21.31 -16.96 25.83
C PRO A 11 21.99 -16.28 24.65
N ASP A 12 23.26 -16.62 24.41
CA ASP A 12 24.08 -15.99 23.35
C ASP A 12 23.57 -16.28 21.92
N ASN A 13 22.74 -17.30 21.74
CA ASN A 13 22.14 -17.70 20.47
C ASN A 13 20.73 -17.13 20.26
N LEU A 14 20.30 -16.16 21.06
CA LEU A 14 19.03 -15.47 20.86
C LEU A 14 19.18 -14.36 19.81
N HIS A 15 18.48 -14.50 18.71
CA HIS A 15 18.35 -13.47 17.68
C HIS A 15 16.96 -12.84 17.78
N ILE A 16 16.90 -11.51 17.73
CA ILE A 16 15.65 -10.76 17.78
C ILE A 16 15.45 -10.13 16.40
N LEU A 17 14.38 -10.52 15.73
CA LEU A 17 13.90 -9.90 14.50
C LEU A 17 12.64 -9.11 14.83
N GLY A 18 12.63 -7.82 14.51
CA GLY A 18 11.47 -6.96 14.66
C GLY A 18 11.07 -6.38 13.32
N THR A 19 9.77 -6.19 13.11
CA THR A 19 9.23 -5.46 11.96
C THR A 19 8.49 -4.23 12.46
N MET A 20 8.58 -3.14 11.70
CA MET A 20 7.79 -1.95 11.95
C MET A 20 7.34 -1.33 10.64
N ASN A 21 6.19 -0.64 10.70
CA ASN A 21 5.74 0.19 9.61
C ASN A 21 6.16 1.64 9.89
N SER A 22 7.02 2.22 9.03
CA SER A 22 7.49 3.60 9.15
C SER A 22 6.36 4.63 8.97
N THR A 23 5.27 4.24 8.29
CA THR A 23 4.11 5.10 8.02
C THR A 23 3.12 5.17 9.17
N ASP A 24 3.22 4.28 10.15
CA ASP A 24 2.32 4.28 11.30
C ASP A 24 2.72 5.34 12.31
N ARG A 25 2.12 6.52 12.19
CA ARG A 25 2.32 7.65 13.10
C ARG A 25 1.74 7.44 14.50
N SER A 26 0.97 6.39 14.73
CA SER A 26 0.44 6.04 16.04
C SER A 26 1.51 5.38 16.94
N VAL A 27 2.50 4.78 16.35
CA VAL A 27 3.69 4.27 17.02
C VAL A 27 4.67 5.44 17.14
N GLY A 28 4.82 5.97 18.34
CA GLY A 28 5.74 7.09 18.61
C GLY A 28 7.14 6.86 18.02
N THR A 29 7.88 7.94 17.82
CA THR A 29 9.27 7.88 17.32
C THR A 29 10.06 6.83 18.09
N ILE A 30 10.64 5.88 17.38
CA ILE A 30 11.53 4.88 17.99
C ILE A 30 12.64 5.62 18.72
N ASP A 31 12.80 5.30 20.01
CA ASP A 31 13.85 5.85 20.83
C ASP A 31 15.21 5.62 20.16
N LEU A 32 16.02 6.67 20.12
CA LEU A 32 17.36 6.66 19.56
C LEU A 32 18.24 5.56 20.20
N ALA A 33 17.96 5.20 21.45
CA ALA A 33 18.64 4.11 22.16
C ALA A 33 18.32 2.74 21.57
N LEU A 34 17.08 2.50 21.11
CA LEU A 34 16.71 1.29 20.38
C LEU A 34 17.34 1.28 18.98
N ARG A 35 17.32 2.41 18.31
CA ARG A 35 17.87 2.54 16.95
C ARG A 35 19.35 2.15 16.88
N ARG A 36 20.12 2.41 17.93
CA ARG A 36 21.55 2.08 18.00
C ARG A 36 21.85 0.61 18.31
N ARG A 37 20.84 -0.17 18.73
CA ARG A 37 21.00 -1.57 19.15
C ARG A 37 20.59 -2.59 18.11
N PHE A 38 19.99 -2.15 17.00
CA PHE A 38 19.51 -2.99 15.91
C PHE A 38 20.19 -2.60 14.60
N ILE A 39 20.39 -3.59 13.75
CA ILE A 39 20.71 -3.37 12.34
C ILE A 39 19.38 -3.10 11.64
N TRP A 40 19.28 -1.97 10.97
CA TRP A 40 18.08 -1.55 10.27
C TRP A 40 18.18 -1.95 8.81
N MET A 41 17.12 -2.60 8.34
CA MET A 41 16.94 -2.91 6.93
C MET A 41 15.65 -2.24 6.46
N GLU A 42 15.77 -1.41 5.46
CA GLU A 42 14.63 -0.79 4.81
C GLU A 42 14.08 -1.75 3.75
N MET A 43 12.77 -2.02 3.81
CA MET A 43 12.07 -2.82 2.82
C MET A 43 11.18 -1.90 1.99
N ASN A 44 11.76 -1.36 0.93
CA ASN A 44 11.05 -0.49 0.00
C ASN A 44 10.09 -1.29 -0.89
N PRO A 45 8.96 -0.70 -1.33
CA PRO A 45 8.16 -1.27 -2.39
C PRO A 45 8.99 -1.49 -3.64
N HIS A 46 8.80 -2.62 -4.33
CA HIS A 46 9.46 -2.89 -5.61
C HIS A 46 9.09 -1.82 -6.64
N ASN A 47 10.06 -1.45 -7.45
CA ASN A 47 9.81 -0.72 -8.68
C ASN A 47 9.19 -1.66 -9.72
N GLU A 48 8.78 -1.12 -10.86
CA GLU A 48 8.15 -1.88 -11.94
C GLU A 48 9.00 -3.05 -12.43
N THR A 49 10.29 -2.82 -12.66
CA THR A 49 11.22 -3.82 -13.21
C THR A 49 11.44 -4.97 -12.22
N ASP A 50 11.69 -4.65 -10.96
CA ASP A 50 11.91 -5.66 -9.91
C ASP A 50 10.64 -6.49 -9.69
N LEU A 51 9.47 -5.81 -9.67
CA LEU A 51 8.18 -6.46 -9.50
C LEU A 51 7.87 -7.45 -10.65
N ARG A 52 8.12 -7.04 -11.90
CA ARG A 52 7.96 -7.92 -13.08
C ARG A 52 8.88 -9.13 -12.97
N THR A 53 10.16 -8.91 -12.68
CA THR A 53 11.16 -9.97 -12.60
C THR A 53 10.79 -11.02 -11.55
N GLU A 54 10.35 -10.60 -10.37
CA GLU A 54 9.94 -11.52 -9.31
C GLU A 54 8.64 -12.26 -9.65
N LEU A 55 7.65 -11.57 -10.21
CA LEU A 55 6.40 -12.20 -10.61
C LEU A 55 6.58 -13.24 -11.71
N GLU A 56 7.43 -12.95 -12.71
CA GLU A 56 7.79 -13.89 -13.75
C GLU A 56 8.50 -15.12 -13.19
N ALA A 57 9.40 -14.93 -12.23
CA ALA A 57 10.09 -16.02 -11.56
C ALA A 57 9.15 -16.89 -10.71
N GLU A 58 8.13 -16.30 -10.07
CA GLU A 58 7.20 -17.02 -9.20
C GLU A 58 6.03 -17.66 -9.97
N ARG A 59 5.49 -16.98 -10.98
CA ARG A 59 4.23 -17.34 -11.65
C ARG A 59 4.38 -17.72 -13.11
N GLY A 60 5.53 -17.46 -13.72
CA GLY A 60 5.73 -17.55 -15.15
C GLY A 60 5.27 -16.28 -15.90
N ALA A 61 4.78 -16.43 -17.13
CA ALA A 61 4.40 -15.31 -17.97
C ALA A 61 3.31 -14.45 -17.31
N ILE A 62 3.51 -13.13 -17.32
CA ILE A 62 2.55 -12.13 -16.84
C ILE A 62 1.45 -11.97 -17.89
N SER A 63 0.18 -11.98 -17.46
CA SER A 63 -0.94 -11.70 -18.36
C SER A 63 -0.99 -10.21 -18.71
N GLU A 64 -1.62 -9.87 -19.86
CA GLU A 64 -1.77 -8.49 -20.31
C GLU A 64 -2.51 -7.63 -19.26
N GLU A 65 -3.53 -8.19 -18.61
CA GLU A 65 -4.29 -7.49 -17.57
C GLU A 65 -3.43 -7.20 -16.33
N LEU A 66 -2.61 -8.18 -15.92
CA LEU A 66 -1.72 -7.98 -14.79
C LEU A 66 -0.62 -6.96 -15.11
N ASP A 67 -0.14 -6.97 -16.34
CA ASP A 67 0.83 -6.02 -16.85
C ASP A 67 0.33 -4.57 -16.74
N ILE A 68 -0.91 -4.33 -17.15
CA ILE A 68 -1.57 -3.02 -17.00
C ILE A 68 -1.64 -2.60 -15.51
N VAL A 69 -1.93 -3.54 -14.59
CA VAL A 69 -1.99 -3.23 -13.17
C VAL A 69 -0.61 -2.84 -12.61
N ILE A 70 0.45 -3.50 -13.07
CA ILE A 70 1.84 -3.20 -12.70
C ILE A 70 2.22 -1.79 -13.18
N GLU A 71 1.93 -1.44 -14.43
CA GLU A 71 2.20 -0.09 -14.95
C GLU A 71 1.50 0.98 -14.12
N ARG A 72 0.21 0.80 -13.80
CA ARG A 72 -0.56 1.76 -13.00
C ARG A 72 -0.01 1.88 -11.58
N TYR A 73 0.39 0.77 -10.98
CA TYR A 73 1.06 0.77 -9.68
C TYR A 73 2.35 1.63 -9.72
N ALA A 74 3.16 1.47 -10.76
CA ALA A 74 4.39 2.24 -10.93
C ALA A 74 4.11 3.74 -11.12
N ASP A 75 3.13 4.08 -11.98
CA ASP A 75 2.72 5.46 -12.24
C ASP A 75 2.19 6.16 -10.97
N ILE A 76 1.35 5.47 -10.21
CA ILE A 76 0.84 5.99 -8.93
C ILE A 76 1.98 6.23 -7.95
N ASN A 77 2.90 5.27 -7.81
CA ASN A 77 4.03 5.40 -6.91
C ASN A 77 4.98 6.54 -7.31
N ALA A 78 5.20 6.75 -8.60
CA ALA A 78 6.00 7.89 -9.09
C ALA A 78 5.38 9.24 -8.68
N ILE A 79 4.05 9.37 -8.79
CA ILE A 79 3.35 10.58 -8.35
C ILE A 79 3.40 10.72 -6.82
N LEU A 80 3.11 9.67 -6.07
CA LEU A 80 3.12 9.70 -4.60
C LEU A 80 4.51 10.05 -4.07
N GLU A 81 5.56 9.45 -4.63
CA GLU A 81 6.94 9.72 -4.22
C GLU A 81 7.34 11.16 -4.48
N SER A 82 7.00 11.70 -5.64
CA SER A 82 7.35 13.08 -6.03
C SER A 82 6.57 14.16 -5.27
N GLU A 83 5.30 13.92 -4.97
CA GLU A 83 4.39 14.92 -4.41
C GLU A 83 4.23 14.83 -2.89
N VAL A 84 4.43 13.64 -2.31
CA VAL A 84 4.19 13.37 -0.89
C VAL A 84 5.46 12.89 -0.19
N GLY A 85 6.20 11.99 -0.85
CA GLY A 85 7.43 11.42 -0.33
C GLY A 85 7.46 9.89 -0.39
N PRO A 86 8.64 9.28 -0.15
CA PRO A 86 8.85 7.85 -0.31
C PRO A 86 8.00 6.98 0.63
N ASP A 87 7.63 7.51 1.80
CA ASP A 87 6.78 6.79 2.77
C ASP A 87 5.31 6.66 2.32
N ALA A 88 4.89 7.42 1.30
CA ALA A 88 3.53 7.37 0.78
C ALA A 88 3.32 6.37 -0.35
N ARG A 89 4.36 5.61 -0.74
CA ARG A 89 4.25 4.63 -1.82
C ARG A 89 3.32 3.47 -1.47
N LEU A 90 2.61 2.97 -2.47
CA LEU A 90 1.82 1.73 -2.39
C LEU A 90 2.75 0.53 -2.21
N GLY A 91 2.36 -0.41 -1.36
CA GLY A 91 3.06 -1.68 -1.20
C GLY A 91 2.77 -2.65 -2.34
N HIS A 92 3.72 -3.55 -2.61
CA HIS A 92 3.65 -4.53 -3.69
C HIS A 92 3.16 -5.92 -3.27
N SER A 93 2.94 -6.16 -1.98
CA SER A 93 2.61 -7.49 -1.44
C SER A 93 1.34 -8.12 -2.03
N TYR A 94 0.40 -7.30 -2.49
CA TYR A 94 -0.84 -7.78 -3.12
C TYR A 94 -0.60 -8.56 -4.41
N PHE A 95 0.47 -8.26 -5.12
CA PHE A 95 0.85 -8.96 -6.35
C PHE A 95 1.27 -10.41 -6.11
N PHE A 96 1.73 -10.75 -4.91
CA PHE A 96 2.22 -12.08 -4.54
C PHE A 96 1.16 -12.99 -3.91
N SER A 97 -0.08 -12.54 -3.82
CA SER A 97 -1.18 -13.40 -3.37
C SER A 97 -1.55 -14.42 -4.46
N ARG A 98 -1.42 -15.71 -4.15
CA ARG A 98 -1.55 -16.82 -5.13
C ARG A 98 -2.91 -16.92 -5.82
N ASN A 99 -3.96 -16.45 -5.18
CA ASN A 99 -5.35 -16.58 -5.67
C ASN A 99 -5.95 -15.25 -6.11
N SER A 100 -5.18 -14.16 -6.12
CA SER A 100 -5.68 -12.85 -6.50
C SER A 100 -5.69 -12.69 -8.02
N THR A 101 -6.83 -12.27 -8.54
CA THR A 101 -6.96 -11.82 -9.92
C THR A 101 -6.33 -10.42 -10.07
N PRO A 102 -5.99 -9.99 -11.30
CA PRO A 102 -5.57 -8.61 -11.55
C PRO A 102 -6.56 -7.56 -11.00
N GLU A 103 -7.86 -7.87 -11.05
CA GLU A 103 -8.91 -7.03 -10.49
C GLU A 103 -8.86 -6.93 -8.97
N ASP A 104 -8.62 -8.04 -8.27
CA ASP A 104 -8.49 -8.06 -6.81
C ASP A 104 -7.27 -7.24 -6.37
N ILE A 105 -6.16 -7.33 -7.13
CA ILE A 105 -4.95 -6.54 -6.89
C ILE A 105 -5.25 -5.05 -7.09
N ALA A 106 -5.88 -4.68 -8.21
CA ALA A 106 -6.25 -3.29 -8.49
C ALA A 106 -7.14 -2.71 -7.39
N ARG A 107 -8.12 -3.48 -6.91
CA ARG A 107 -9.01 -3.08 -5.81
C ARG A 107 -8.23 -2.89 -4.51
N ALA A 108 -7.30 -3.78 -4.18
CA ALA A 108 -6.46 -3.68 -2.99
C ALA A 108 -5.56 -2.43 -3.04
N LEU A 109 -4.96 -2.13 -4.20
CA LEU A 109 -4.16 -0.93 -4.41
C LEU A 109 -4.97 0.35 -4.24
N LEU A 110 -6.20 0.41 -4.77
CA LEU A 110 -7.09 1.56 -4.58
C LEU A 110 -7.50 1.73 -3.12
N THR A 111 -7.73 0.63 -2.41
CA THR A 111 -8.00 0.67 -0.96
C THR A 111 -6.81 1.24 -0.19
N GLN A 112 -5.61 0.76 -0.49
CA GLN A 112 -4.38 1.28 0.12
C GLN A 112 -4.14 2.75 -0.22
N LEU A 113 -4.40 3.16 -1.46
CA LEU A 113 -4.31 4.57 -1.87
C LEU A 113 -5.25 5.45 -1.03
N ALA A 114 -6.47 5.00 -0.77
CA ALA A 114 -7.41 5.73 0.07
C ALA A 114 -6.91 5.86 1.52
N GLU A 115 -6.31 4.82 2.08
CA GLU A 115 -5.71 4.83 3.42
C GLU A 115 -4.49 5.78 3.48
N ILE A 116 -3.61 5.72 2.48
CA ILE A 116 -2.46 6.62 2.35
C ILE A 116 -2.93 8.07 2.22
N ALA A 117 -3.93 8.33 1.38
CA ALA A 117 -4.48 9.67 1.21
C ALA A 117 -5.02 10.26 2.52
N ALA A 118 -5.65 9.44 3.34
CA ALA A 118 -6.13 9.84 4.67
C ALA A 118 -4.98 10.04 5.67
N THR A 119 -3.97 9.18 5.64
CA THR A 119 -2.83 9.19 6.57
C THR A 119 -1.92 10.39 6.33
N PHE A 120 -1.62 10.68 5.07
CA PHE A 120 -0.74 11.76 4.66
C PHE A 120 -1.48 13.06 4.35
N ASN A 121 -2.80 13.08 4.47
CA ASN A 121 -3.65 14.23 4.13
C ASN A 121 -3.37 14.75 2.71
N ILE A 122 -3.39 13.83 1.75
CA ILE A 122 -3.07 14.11 0.35
C ILE A 122 -4.08 15.12 -0.22
N SER A 123 -3.57 16.13 -0.91
CA SER A 123 -4.41 17.16 -1.51
C SER A 123 -5.22 16.65 -2.71
N SER A 124 -6.34 17.30 -3.02
CA SER A 124 -7.16 16.98 -4.20
C SER A 124 -6.36 17.09 -5.50
N GLY A 125 -5.43 18.03 -5.60
CA GLY A 125 -4.59 18.19 -6.79
C GLY A 125 -3.68 16.99 -7.07
N VAL A 126 -3.14 16.34 -6.04
CA VAL A 126 -2.36 15.10 -6.21
C VAL A 126 -3.28 13.94 -6.63
N LEU A 127 -4.48 13.84 -6.04
CA LEU A 127 -5.45 12.81 -6.43
C LEU A 127 -5.96 13.02 -7.86
N GLU A 128 -6.11 14.26 -8.31
CA GLU A 128 -6.43 14.59 -9.71
C GLU A 128 -5.31 14.16 -10.66
N LYS A 129 -4.04 14.37 -10.29
CA LYS A 129 -2.90 13.87 -11.07
C LYS A 129 -2.93 12.35 -11.19
N ILE A 130 -3.18 11.64 -10.09
CA ILE A 130 -3.34 10.19 -10.10
C ILE A 130 -4.54 9.79 -10.97
N GLY A 131 -5.67 10.49 -10.84
CA GLY A 131 -6.87 10.27 -11.66
C GLY A 131 -6.72 10.60 -13.14
N SER A 132 -5.64 11.28 -13.55
CA SER A 132 -5.31 11.52 -14.96
C SER A 132 -4.57 10.35 -15.63
N ILE A 133 -4.12 9.37 -14.86
CA ILE A 133 -3.52 8.14 -15.40
C ILE A 133 -4.57 7.41 -16.22
N ASN A 134 -4.22 6.98 -17.42
CA ASN A 134 -5.16 6.32 -18.33
C ASN A 134 -5.83 5.09 -17.68
N GLY A 135 -7.15 5.03 -17.72
CA GLY A 135 -7.95 3.94 -17.14
C GLY A 135 -8.16 4.05 -15.62
N LEU A 136 -7.64 5.08 -14.96
CA LEU A 136 -7.82 5.32 -13.54
C LEU A 136 -8.71 6.55 -13.33
N SER A 137 -9.68 6.45 -12.43
CA SER A 137 -10.45 7.59 -11.96
C SER A 137 -10.37 7.63 -10.43
N VAL A 138 -9.83 8.71 -9.89
CA VAL A 138 -9.72 8.91 -8.44
C VAL A 138 -10.25 10.29 -8.10
N LYS A 139 -11.19 10.36 -7.17
CA LYS A 139 -11.83 11.62 -6.73
C LYS A 139 -11.95 11.66 -5.21
N MET A 140 -11.83 12.85 -4.64
CA MET A 140 -12.27 13.09 -3.27
C MET A 140 -13.77 13.34 -3.24
N VAL A 141 -14.50 12.57 -2.45
CA VAL A 141 -15.95 12.73 -2.28
C VAL A 141 -16.24 13.20 -0.86
N GLY A 142 -16.88 14.38 -0.76
CA GLY A 142 -17.59 14.86 0.42
C GLY A 142 -16.71 15.33 1.57
N GLN A 143 -16.58 16.65 1.71
CA GLN A 143 -16.31 17.28 2.99
C GLN A 143 -17.65 17.66 3.62
N ARG A 144 -18.27 16.77 4.40
CA ARG A 144 -19.21 17.23 5.43
C ARG A 144 -18.41 17.59 6.68
N LEU A 145 -18.74 18.71 7.31
CA LEU A 145 -18.11 19.14 8.56
C LEU A 145 -18.08 17.96 9.56
N GLY A 146 -16.87 17.51 9.94
CA GLY A 146 -16.67 16.41 10.88
C GLY A 146 -16.49 15.01 10.29
N SER A 147 -16.59 14.80 8.97
CA SER A 147 -16.29 13.52 8.34
C SER A 147 -14.93 13.54 7.65
N ARG A 148 -14.19 12.43 7.74
CA ARG A 148 -12.94 12.28 6.98
C ARG A 148 -13.25 12.28 5.47
N PRO A 149 -12.44 12.95 4.63
CA PRO A 149 -12.62 12.92 3.19
C PRO A 149 -12.53 11.47 2.70
N ARG A 150 -13.42 11.11 1.77
CA ARG A 150 -13.42 9.79 1.14
C ARG A 150 -12.71 9.89 -0.20
N VAL A 151 -11.81 8.97 -0.46
CA VAL A 151 -11.25 8.76 -1.79
C VAL A 151 -12.11 7.71 -2.49
N VAL A 152 -12.62 8.07 -3.66
CA VAL A 152 -13.37 7.18 -4.53
C VAL A 152 -12.52 6.93 -5.76
N GLY A 153 -12.28 5.69 -6.08
CA GLY A 153 -11.52 5.30 -7.24
C GLY A 153 -12.22 4.22 -8.05
N SER A 154 -12.11 4.29 -9.36
CA SER A 154 -12.46 3.23 -10.27
C SER A 154 -11.29 2.97 -11.21
N TRP A 155 -11.18 1.74 -11.64
CA TRP A 155 -10.16 1.29 -12.56
C TRP A 155 -10.87 0.73 -13.79
N SER A 156 -10.55 1.26 -14.96
CA SER A 156 -11.06 0.77 -16.24
C SER A 156 -9.90 0.58 -17.22
N GLY A 157 -9.91 -0.51 -17.94
CA GLY A 157 -8.90 -0.80 -18.96
C GLY A 157 -9.36 -1.93 -19.88
N PRO A 158 -8.77 -2.07 -21.07
CA PRO A 158 -9.03 -3.20 -21.93
C PRO A 158 -8.64 -4.49 -21.22
N GLY A 159 -9.59 -5.43 -21.09
CA GLY A 159 -9.38 -6.72 -20.40
C GLY A 159 -9.78 -6.76 -18.93
N LEU A 160 -10.06 -5.63 -18.29
CA LEU A 160 -10.65 -5.64 -16.95
C LEU A 160 -12.17 -5.69 -17.09
N PRO A 161 -12.85 -6.65 -16.46
CA PRO A 161 -14.31 -6.70 -16.48
C PRO A 161 -14.90 -5.44 -15.85
N SER A 162 -16.00 -4.96 -16.38
CA SER A 162 -16.80 -3.88 -15.79
C SER A 162 -17.03 -4.21 -14.31
N ALA A 163 -16.73 -3.25 -13.44
CA ALA A 163 -16.65 -3.40 -11.99
C ALA A 163 -17.73 -4.33 -11.41
N PRO A 164 -17.36 -5.33 -10.60
CA PRO A 164 -18.35 -6.17 -9.94
C PRO A 164 -19.16 -5.35 -8.96
N LYS A 165 -20.41 -5.71 -8.79
CA LYS A 165 -21.28 -5.16 -7.74
C LYS A 165 -20.56 -5.26 -6.39
N PRO A 166 -20.55 -4.20 -5.57
CA PRO A 166 -19.83 -4.17 -4.32
C PRO A 166 -20.35 -5.27 -3.39
N ALA A 167 -19.53 -6.25 -3.12
CA ALA A 167 -19.73 -7.19 -2.03
C ALA A 167 -19.21 -6.52 -0.76
N GLY A 168 -20.11 -5.93 0.02
CA GLY A 168 -19.80 -5.32 1.31
C GLY A 168 -19.27 -3.89 1.18
N GLN A 169 -20.08 -2.94 1.64
CA GLN A 169 -19.65 -1.55 1.77
C GLN A 169 -18.48 -1.47 2.75
N ILE A 170 -17.30 -1.19 2.23
CA ILE A 170 -16.23 -0.66 3.07
C ILE A 170 -16.67 0.79 3.39
N PRO A 171 -16.80 1.19 4.65
CA PRO A 171 -17.49 2.44 5.02
C PRO A 171 -16.85 3.72 4.48
N TRP A 172 -15.70 3.62 3.77
CA TRP A 172 -14.87 4.73 3.32
C TRP A 172 -14.32 4.59 1.88
N LEU A 173 -14.72 3.54 1.16
CA LEU A 173 -14.37 3.37 -0.24
C LEU A 173 -15.63 3.06 -1.06
N GLU A 174 -15.99 3.94 -1.98
CA GLU A 174 -16.97 3.69 -3.04
C GLU A 174 -16.20 3.48 -4.35
N VAL A 175 -16.30 2.30 -4.92
CA VAL A 175 -15.81 2.02 -6.27
C VAL A 175 -16.99 2.24 -7.23
N THR A 176 -16.91 3.27 -8.05
CA THR A 176 -17.92 3.53 -9.09
C THR A 176 -17.41 3.02 -10.42
N SER A 177 -18.21 2.19 -11.10
CA SER A 177 -18.01 1.93 -12.52
C SER A 177 -18.36 3.20 -13.29
N GLY A 178 -17.37 3.79 -13.99
CA GLY A 178 -17.65 4.85 -14.94
C GLY A 178 -18.49 4.31 -16.11
N GLU A 179 -19.59 4.98 -16.42
CA GLU A 179 -20.29 4.85 -17.69
C GLU A 179 -19.49 5.43 -18.84
#